data_c8a3e9e165c3a7adaadc2f0792c74798
#
_entry.id   c8a3e9e165c3a7adaadc2f0792c74798
#
_cell.length_a   1.000
_cell.length_b   1.000
_cell.length_c   1.000
_cell.angle_alpha   90.00
_cell.angle_beta   90.00
_cell.angle_gamma   90.00
#
_symmetry.space_group_name_H-M   'P 1'
#
loop_
_entity.id
_entity.type
_entity.pdbx_description
1 polymer ?
#
loop_
_entity_poly.entity_id
_entity_poly.type
_entity_poly.pdbx_seq_one_letter_code
_entity_poly.pdbx_strand_id
1 'polypeptide(L)'
;MRAAVFLYDHDSKKWQLDWEAWEGYSPLFPAELKKKRPSSPVPVRVTISMSSHYAAPFLEESAPESYRHTAYIAFTLEFPNGERLNAYVDRYSPLALELTKLLYNGAVRACVSIHYPADLPGSQSVIIDRLEFPGWMSETTRKLLPKNN
;
A
#
# COMPACT_ATOMS: atom_id res chain seq x y z
N MET A 1 18.31 -7.74 3.98
CA MET A 1 17.99 -9.19 4.19
C MET A 1 16.59 -9.45 3.69
N ARG A 2 16.36 -10.36 2.75
CA ARG A 2 15.02 -10.75 2.29
C ARG A 2 14.51 -11.89 3.19
N ALA A 3 13.35 -11.72 3.79
CA ALA A 3 12.71 -12.77 4.58
C ALA A 3 11.94 -13.70 3.64
N ALA A 4 12.25 -14.99 3.68
CA ALA A 4 11.48 -16.00 2.96
C ALA A 4 10.24 -16.37 3.76
N VAL A 5 9.10 -16.43 3.09
CA VAL A 5 7.85 -16.93 3.65
C VAL A 5 7.65 -18.35 3.12
N PHE A 6 7.61 -19.30 4.04
CA PHE A 6 7.33 -20.71 3.72
C PHE A 6 5.96 -21.08 4.23
N LEU A 7 5.20 -21.75 3.39
CA LEU A 7 3.90 -22.31 3.69
C LEU A 7 4.01 -23.80 3.86
N TYR A 8 3.38 -24.34 4.89
CA TYR A 8 3.21 -25.78 4.99
C TYR A 8 1.87 -26.17 4.36
N ASP A 9 1.97 -26.90 3.26
CA ASP A 9 0.80 -27.50 2.63
C ASP A 9 0.45 -28.79 3.36
N HIS A 10 -0.69 -28.79 4.04
CA HIS A 10 -1.19 -29.92 4.82
C HIS A 10 -1.59 -31.12 3.95
N ASP A 11 -2.00 -30.89 2.72
CA ASP A 11 -2.45 -31.95 1.81
C ASP A 11 -1.25 -32.70 1.21
N SER A 12 -0.26 -31.96 0.73
CA SER A 12 0.97 -32.54 0.17
C SER A 12 2.03 -32.84 1.24
N LYS A 13 1.85 -32.38 2.49
CA LYS A 13 2.81 -32.48 3.61
C LYS A 13 4.19 -31.91 3.27
N LYS A 14 4.22 -30.83 2.51
CA LYS A 14 5.46 -30.18 2.06
C LYS A 14 5.49 -28.70 2.42
N TRP A 15 6.68 -28.19 2.66
CA TRP A 15 6.93 -26.76 2.74
C TRP A 15 7.08 -26.20 1.33
N GLN A 16 6.34 -25.12 1.05
CA GLN A 16 6.41 -24.40 -0.22
C GLN A 16 6.86 -22.96 0.03
N LEU A 17 7.70 -22.44 -0.84
CA LEU A 17 8.10 -21.04 -0.81
C LEU A 17 6.98 -20.17 -1.40
N ASP A 18 6.54 -19.16 -0.63
CA ASP A 18 5.71 -18.10 -1.17
C ASP A 18 6.59 -17.15 -1.98
N TRP A 19 6.79 -17.47 -3.26
CA TRP A 19 7.67 -16.72 -4.14
C TRP A 19 7.17 -15.28 -4.41
N GLU A 20 5.85 -15.06 -4.41
CA GLU A 20 5.27 -13.72 -4.59
C GLU A 20 5.61 -12.82 -3.40
N ALA A 21 5.52 -13.35 -2.17
CA ALA A 21 5.96 -12.65 -0.98
C ALA A 21 7.47 -12.43 -0.96
N TRP A 22 8.24 -13.43 -1.46
CA TRP A 22 9.70 -13.33 -1.57
C TRP A 22 10.14 -12.23 -2.51
N GLU A 23 9.59 -12.20 -3.73
CA GLU A 23 9.91 -11.21 -4.77
C GLU A 23 9.20 -9.87 -4.56
N GLY A 24 8.17 -9.81 -3.69
CA GLY A 24 7.34 -8.63 -3.52
C GLY A 24 6.55 -8.33 -4.80
N TYR A 25 6.10 -9.38 -5.48
CA TYR A 25 5.36 -9.25 -6.73
C TYR A 25 4.14 -8.34 -6.56
N SER A 26 4.03 -7.36 -7.43
CA SER A 26 2.85 -6.50 -7.57
C SER A 26 2.38 -6.56 -9.02
N PRO A 27 1.07 -6.61 -9.27
CA PRO A 27 0.54 -6.65 -10.63
C PRO A 27 0.88 -5.40 -11.44
N LEU A 28 1.12 -4.28 -10.76
CA LEU A 28 1.52 -3.00 -11.35
C LEU A 28 2.65 -2.36 -10.55
N PHE A 29 3.66 -1.86 -11.25
CA PHE A 29 4.72 -1.02 -10.70
C PHE A 29 4.46 0.47 -10.98
N PRO A 30 5.17 1.42 -10.33
CA PRO A 30 4.90 2.84 -10.44
C PRO A 30 4.82 3.38 -11.87
N ALA A 31 5.70 2.94 -12.76
CA ALA A 31 5.68 3.38 -14.16
C ALA A 31 4.37 3.00 -14.87
N GLU A 32 3.87 1.79 -14.66
CA GLU A 32 2.59 1.33 -15.22
C GLU A 32 1.40 1.98 -14.50
N LEU A 33 1.47 2.14 -13.17
CA LEU A 33 0.46 2.84 -12.39
C LEU A 33 0.28 4.28 -12.89
N LYS A 34 1.39 5.01 -13.10
CA LYS A 34 1.37 6.39 -13.64
C LYS A 34 0.78 6.45 -15.05
N LYS A 35 1.01 5.43 -15.87
CA LYS A 35 0.48 5.34 -17.24
C LYS A 35 -0.99 4.97 -17.25
N LYS A 36 -1.39 3.96 -16.48
CA LYS A 36 -2.77 3.43 -16.45
C LYS A 36 -3.71 4.28 -15.59
N ARG A 37 -3.18 4.92 -14.55
CA ARG A 37 -3.92 5.75 -13.59
C ARG A 37 -5.24 5.11 -13.14
N PRO A 38 -5.21 3.90 -12.53
CA PRO A 38 -6.43 3.23 -12.13
C PRO A 38 -7.23 4.09 -11.14
N SER A 39 -8.50 4.35 -11.46
CA SER A 39 -9.45 5.03 -10.58
C SER A 39 -10.17 4.07 -9.63
N SER A 40 -10.06 2.77 -9.87
CA SER A 40 -10.52 1.72 -8.96
C SER A 40 -9.35 1.18 -8.14
N PRO A 41 -9.60 0.74 -6.89
CA PRO A 41 -8.54 0.21 -6.04
C PRO A 41 -7.81 -0.99 -6.64
N VAL A 42 -6.48 -0.92 -6.69
CA VAL A 42 -5.60 -2.02 -7.11
C VAL A 42 -4.64 -2.38 -5.98
N PRO A 43 -4.43 -3.67 -5.67
CA PRO A 43 -3.52 -4.09 -4.63
C PRO A 43 -2.06 -3.96 -5.10
N VAL A 44 -1.21 -3.44 -4.22
CA VAL A 44 0.24 -3.34 -4.44
C VAL A 44 1.00 -3.77 -3.19
N ARG A 45 2.15 -4.40 -3.40
CA ARG A 45 3.08 -4.77 -2.33
C ARG A 45 4.17 -3.73 -2.22
N VAL A 46 4.29 -3.13 -1.06
CA VAL A 46 5.19 -2.00 -0.82
C VAL A 46 5.81 -2.07 0.57
N THR A 47 6.87 -1.33 0.76
CA THR A 47 7.28 -0.88 2.08
C THR A 47 6.62 0.48 2.30
N ILE A 48 5.73 0.57 3.29
CA ILE A 48 5.04 1.80 3.64
C ILE A 48 5.73 2.48 4.82
N SER A 49 5.84 3.80 4.76
CA SER A 49 6.35 4.64 5.84
C SER A 49 5.55 5.93 5.96
N MET A 50 5.57 6.52 7.16
CA MET A 50 5.03 7.87 7.36
C MET A 50 5.85 8.87 6.54
N SER A 51 5.19 9.89 6.01
CA SER A 51 5.84 10.99 5.31
C SER A 51 5.41 12.32 5.91
N SER A 52 6.35 13.27 5.99
CA SER A 52 6.06 14.67 6.26
C SER A 52 5.93 15.49 4.98
N HIS A 53 6.18 14.87 3.82
CA HIS A 53 6.14 15.55 2.53
C HIS A 53 4.74 15.48 1.93
N TYR A 54 4.18 16.65 1.67
CA TYR A 54 2.91 16.83 0.98
C TYR A 54 3.20 17.42 -0.40
N ALA A 55 2.80 16.71 -1.45
CA ALA A 55 2.89 17.18 -2.83
C ALA A 55 1.55 17.74 -3.30
N ALA A 56 1.60 18.64 -4.28
CA ALA A 56 0.39 19.11 -4.94
C ALA A 56 -0.45 17.91 -5.48
N PRO A 57 -1.78 17.97 -5.38
CA PRO A 57 -2.63 19.08 -4.92
C PRO A 57 -2.89 19.11 -3.40
N PHE A 58 -2.33 18.18 -2.63
CA PHE A 58 -2.62 18.03 -1.19
C PHE A 58 -1.98 19.13 -0.31
N LEU A 59 -1.08 19.92 -0.86
CA LEU A 59 -0.38 21.00 -0.15
C LEU A 59 -0.95 22.40 -0.48
N GLU A 60 -1.49 22.61 -1.65
CA GLU A 60 -1.81 23.93 -2.16
C GLU A 60 -3.13 24.47 -1.60
N GLU A 61 -3.16 25.77 -1.28
CA GLU A 61 -4.38 26.45 -0.85
C GLU A 61 -5.45 26.47 -1.95
N SER A 62 -5.03 26.36 -3.21
CA SER A 62 -5.91 26.24 -4.38
C SER A 62 -6.54 24.86 -4.55
N ALA A 63 -6.04 23.85 -3.79
CA ALA A 63 -6.63 22.52 -3.83
C ALA A 63 -8.07 22.54 -3.31
N PRO A 64 -8.97 21.71 -3.88
CA PRO A 64 -10.28 21.49 -3.29
C PRO A 64 -10.15 21.20 -1.80
N GLU A 65 -11.05 21.76 -1.00
CA GLU A 65 -10.97 21.63 0.47
C GLU A 65 -10.85 20.19 0.94
N SER A 66 -11.50 19.27 0.21
CA SER A 66 -11.44 17.82 0.42
C SER A 66 -10.04 17.21 0.31
N TYR A 67 -9.08 17.90 -0.34
CA TYR A 67 -7.72 17.40 -0.57
C TYR A 67 -6.62 18.20 0.14
N ARG A 68 -6.98 19.07 1.07
CA ARG A 68 -5.98 19.83 1.83
C ARG A 68 -5.18 18.93 2.79
N HIS A 69 -3.94 19.32 3.04
CA HIS A 69 -3.05 18.59 3.97
C HIS A 69 -3.63 18.43 5.39
N THR A 70 -4.56 19.29 5.79
CA THR A 70 -5.28 19.17 7.07
C THR A 70 -6.24 17.99 7.11
N ALA A 71 -6.73 17.56 5.94
CA ALA A 71 -7.68 16.44 5.81
C ALA A 71 -6.98 15.09 5.56
N TYR A 72 -5.67 15.08 5.24
CA TYR A 72 -4.95 13.88 4.85
C TYR A 72 -3.69 13.65 5.68
N ILE A 73 -3.31 12.37 5.82
CA ILE A 73 -2.00 11.95 6.30
C ILE A 73 -1.21 11.45 5.10
N ALA A 74 0.07 11.88 5.02
CA ALA A 74 0.97 11.50 3.95
C ALA A 74 1.77 10.25 4.29
N PHE A 75 1.94 9.38 3.30
CA PHE A 75 2.76 8.18 3.35
C PHE A 75 3.67 8.12 2.13
N THR A 76 4.77 7.41 2.26
CA THR A 76 5.62 6.99 1.14
C THR A 76 5.45 5.49 0.94
N LEU A 77 5.15 5.11 -0.29
CA LEU A 77 5.11 3.73 -0.76
C LEU A 77 6.37 3.45 -1.56
N GLU A 78 7.26 2.61 -1.03
CA GLU A 78 8.46 2.15 -1.73
C GLU A 78 8.22 0.75 -2.28
N PHE A 79 8.33 0.62 -3.60
CA PHE A 79 8.17 -0.63 -4.31
C PHE A 79 9.44 -1.48 -4.26
N PRO A 80 9.35 -2.80 -4.50
CA PRO A 80 10.52 -3.69 -4.47
C PRO A 80 11.66 -3.31 -5.41
N ASN A 81 11.35 -2.59 -6.49
CA ASN A 81 12.34 -2.07 -7.44
C ASN A 81 12.98 -0.73 -6.99
N GLY A 82 12.64 -0.22 -5.80
CA GLY A 82 13.15 1.03 -5.25
C GLY A 82 12.41 2.29 -5.69
N GLU A 83 11.45 2.18 -6.62
CA GLU A 83 10.61 3.33 -7.00
C GLU A 83 9.67 3.71 -5.85
N ARG A 84 9.32 5.00 -5.80
CA ARG A 84 8.46 5.55 -4.73
C ARG A 84 7.27 6.28 -5.29
N LEU A 85 6.15 6.18 -4.56
CA LEU A 85 4.96 7.00 -4.75
C LEU A 85 4.58 7.69 -3.45
N ASN A 86 4.12 8.94 -3.56
CA ASN A 86 3.44 9.61 -2.47
C ASN A 86 2.00 9.10 -2.42
N ALA A 87 1.55 8.79 -1.22
CA ALA A 87 0.20 8.29 -0.98
C ALA A 87 -0.45 9.03 0.19
N TYR A 88 -1.75 9.10 0.17
CA TYR A 88 -2.52 9.83 1.17
C TYR A 88 -3.68 8.99 1.68
N VAL A 89 -4.05 9.23 2.92
CA VAL A 89 -5.22 8.63 3.58
C VAL A 89 -5.98 9.73 4.29
N ASP A 90 -7.30 9.69 4.21
CA ASP A 90 -8.16 10.59 5.00
C ASP A 90 -7.79 10.46 6.49
N ARG A 91 -7.38 11.59 7.07
CA ARG A 91 -6.90 11.69 8.46
C ARG A 91 -7.88 11.14 9.48
N TYR A 92 -9.16 11.28 9.22
CA TYR A 92 -10.23 10.89 10.14
C TYR A 92 -10.79 9.50 9.85
N SER A 93 -10.25 8.80 8.86
CA SER A 93 -10.66 7.43 8.55
C SER A 93 -10.14 6.41 9.56
N PRO A 94 -10.83 5.30 9.76
CA PRO A 94 -10.31 4.17 10.55
C PRO A 94 -8.97 3.65 10.01
N LEU A 95 -8.78 3.70 8.69
CA LEU A 95 -7.54 3.28 8.03
C LEU A 95 -6.33 4.12 8.46
N ALA A 96 -6.52 5.43 8.65
CA ALA A 96 -5.45 6.30 9.14
C ALA A 96 -4.94 5.85 10.52
N LEU A 97 -5.84 5.49 11.42
CA LEU A 97 -5.50 4.96 12.74
C LEU A 97 -4.79 3.61 12.64
N GLU A 98 -5.30 2.71 11.79
CA GLU A 98 -4.73 1.38 11.57
C GLU A 98 -3.29 1.48 11.04
N LEU A 99 -3.05 2.28 9.99
CA LEU A 99 -1.73 2.49 9.41
C LEU A 99 -0.78 3.18 10.38
N THR A 100 -1.24 4.19 11.13
CA THR A 100 -0.42 4.88 12.12
C THR A 100 0.04 3.93 13.23
N LYS A 101 -0.83 3.04 13.71
CA LYS A 101 -0.45 2.00 14.67
C LYS A 101 0.55 1.01 14.10
N LEU A 102 0.31 0.55 12.86
CA LEU A 102 1.21 -0.38 12.17
C LEU A 102 2.61 0.20 12.00
N LEU A 103 2.71 1.51 11.74
CA LEU A 103 3.96 2.22 11.47
C LEU A 103 4.62 2.83 12.72
N TYR A 104 4.11 2.55 13.91
CA TYR A 104 4.62 3.14 15.16
C TYR A 104 6.12 2.90 15.36
N ASN A 105 6.62 1.73 14.96
CA ASN A 105 8.03 1.36 15.05
C ASN A 105 8.83 1.58 13.75
N GLY A 106 8.28 2.32 12.79
CA GLY A 106 8.94 2.64 11.52
C GLY A 106 8.31 1.99 10.30
N ALA A 107 9.04 1.96 9.20
CA ALA A 107 8.56 1.43 7.93
C ALA A 107 8.31 -0.08 7.99
N VAL A 108 7.23 -0.52 7.38
CA VAL A 108 6.86 -1.94 7.34
C VAL A 108 6.48 -2.37 5.92
N ARG A 109 6.66 -3.65 5.63
CA ARG A 109 6.11 -4.28 4.43
C ARG A 109 4.61 -4.46 4.59
N ALA A 110 3.85 -4.12 3.56
CA ALA A 110 2.40 -4.28 3.54
C ALA A 110 1.88 -4.49 2.12
N CYS A 111 0.72 -5.10 2.01
CA CYS A 111 -0.10 -5.04 0.80
C CYS A 111 -1.22 -4.03 1.05
N VAL A 112 -1.30 -3.03 0.21
CA VAL A 112 -2.31 -1.96 0.29
C VAL A 112 -3.02 -1.83 -1.06
N SER A 113 -4.31 -1.50 -1.04
CA SER A 113 -5.03 -1.11 -2.26
C SER A 113 -4.97 0.38 -2.43
N ILE A 114 -4.65 0.81 -3.65
CA ILE A 114 -4.47 2.22 -4.02
C ILE A 114 -5.23 2.57 -5.29
N HIS A 115 -5.63 3.84 -5.43
CA HIS A 115 -6.14 4.40 -6.67
C HIS A 115 -5.62 5.81 -6.91
N TYR A 116 -5.73 6.29 -8.17
CA TYR A 116 -5.57 7.71 -8.50
C TYR A 116 -6.90 8.42 -8.37
N PRO A 117 -6.96 9.61 -7.70
CA PRO A 117 -8.19 10.37 -7.63
C PRO A 117 -8.69 10.73 -9.04
N ALA A 118 -9.92 10.34 -9.37
CA ALA A 118 -10.50 10.58 -10.70
C ALA A 118 -10.77 12.07 -10.98
N ASP A 119 -11.07 12.81 -9.93
CA ASP A 119 -11.33 14.26 -9.96
C ASP A 119 -10.06 15.12 -9.96
N LEU A 120 -8.87 14.49 -9.82
CA LEU A 120 -7.56 15.15 -9.88
C LEU A 120 -6.66 14.51 -10.95
N PRO A 121 -6.96 14.68 -12.24
CA PRO A 121 -6.27 13.98 -13.32
C PRO A 121 -4.76 14.29 -13.40
N GLY A 122 -4.34 15.43 -12.87
CA GLY A 122 -2.92 15.84 -12.80
C GLY A 122 -2.15 15.30 -11.58
N SER A 123 -2.82 14.69 -10.60
CA SER A 123 -2.15 14.20 -9.39
C SER A 123 -1.10 13.15 -9.72
N GLN A 124 0.10 13.32 -9.15
CA GLN A 124 1.18 12.31 -9.18
C GLN A 124 1.11 11.37 -7.98
N SER A 125 0.19 11.61 -7.07
CA SER A 125 0.00 10.89 -5.83
C SER A 125 -1.23 10.01 -5.88
N VAL A 126 -1.26 9.00 -5.04
CA VAL A 126 -2.36 8.03 -4.94
C VAL A 126 -3.07 8.13 -3.59
N ILE A 127 -4.29 7.62 -3.52
CA ILE A 127 -5.02 7.41 -2.27
C ILE A 127 -4.86 5.94 -1.87
N ILE A 128 -4.63 5.69 -0.59
CA ILE A 128 -4.70 4.34 -0.03
C ILE A 128 -6.14 4.10 0.41
N ASP A 129 -6.76 3.06 -0.14
CA ASP A 129 -8.15 2.70 0.15
C ASP A 129 -8.28 1.79 1.35
N ARG A 130 -7.32 0.85 1.48
CA ARG A 130 -7.31 -0.11 2.59
C ARG A 130 -5.97 -0.82 2.72
N LEU A 131 -5.72 -1.32 3.92
CA LEU A 131 -4.68 -2.29 4.19
C LEU A 131 -5.25 -3.69 3.88
N GLU A 132 -4.71 -4.35 2.85
CA GLU A 132 -5.15 -5.71 2.51
C GLU A 132 -4.64 -6.70 3.55
N PHE A 133 -3.36 -6.59 3.88
CA PHE A 133 -2.73 -7.34 4.97
C PHE A 133 -1.32 -6.78 5.29
N PRO A 134 -0.85 -6.95 6.52
CA PRO A 134 0.53 -6.66 6.87
C PRO A 134 1.46 -7.71 6.25
N GLY A 135 2.63 -7.27 5.77
CA GLY A 135 3.57 -8.14 5.06
C GLY A 135 3.25 -8.30 3.57
N TRP A 136 4.02 -9.15 2.89
CA TRP A 136 3.87 -9.42 1.46
C TRP A 136 3.39 -10.85 1.21
N MET A 137 2.34 -11.26 1.88
CA MET A 137 1.76 -12.59 1.70
C MET A 137 1.12 -12.74 0.33
N SER A 138 1.20 -13.93 -0.27
CA SER A 138 0.40 -14.26 -1.44
C SER A 138 -1.07 -14.45 -1.06
N GLU A 139 -1.96 -14.41 -2.06
CA GLU A 139 -3.37 -14.69 -1.84
C GLU A 139 -3.60 -16.11 -1.33
N THR A 140 -2.77 -17.07 -1.77
CA THR A 140 -2.79 -18.45 -1.29
C THR A 140 -2.43 -18.53 0.19
N THR A 141 -1.36 -17.84 0.60
CA THR A 141 -0.96 -17.75 2.02
C THR A 141 -2.08 -17.18 2.86
N ARG A 142 -2.70 -16.10 2.39
CA ARG A 142 -3.79 -15.44 3.09
C ARG A 142 -4.98 -16.38 3.35
N LYS A 143 -5.32 -17.24 2.38
CA LYS A 143 -6.43 -18.21 2.52
C LYS A 143 -6.15 -19.28 3.56
N LEU A 144 -4.88 -19.56 3.84
CA LEU A 144 -4.44 -20.55 4.84
C LEU A 144 -4.33 -20.00 6.25
N LEU A 145 -4.37 -18.68 6.43
CA LEU A 145 -4.34 -18.09 7.76
C LEU A 145 -5.70 -18.26 8.45
N PRO A 146 -5.70 -18.53 9.78
CA PRO A 146 -6.94 -18.58 10.53
C PRO A 146 -7.66 -17.22 10.42
N LYS A 147 -8.93 -17.25 10.08
CA LYS A 147 -9.77 -16.05 10.12
C LYS A 147 -9.92 -15.66 11.59
N ASN A 148 -9.31 -14.56 12.00
CA ASN A 148 -9.58 -13.97 13.30
C ASN A 148 -11.07 -13.54 13.30
N ASN A 149 -11.87 -14.25 14.06
CA ASN A 149 -13.24 -13.86 14.38
C ASN A 149 -13.21 -12.76 15.45
#